data_41b140e55c6be3f9bab850bd8dcfea70
#
_entry.id   41b140e55c6be3f9bab850bd8dcfea70
#
_cell.length_a   1.000
_cell.length_b   1.000
_cell.length_c   1.000
_cell.angle_alpha   90.00
_cell.angle_beta   90.00
_cell.angle_gamma   90.00
#
_symmetry.space_group_name_H-M   'P 1'
#
loop_
_entity.id
_entity.type
_entity.pdbx_description
1 polymer ?
#
loop_
_entity_poly.entity_id
_entity_poly.type
_entity_poly.pdbx_seq_one_letter_code
_entity_poly.pdbx_strand_id
1 'polypeptide(L)'
;IVYAFNDKPDANQGKKEVTGNGEVVVMDKEMFLKDVFDYEKSKEWKYKGDKPAIIDLYADWCGPCRQTAPIMKELAKEYAGKITIYKVNVDKQKELAALFNATSIPLFVFIPMKGDPQLFRGAADKATYKKAIDEFLLK
;
A
#
# COMPACT_ATOMS: atom_id res chain seq x y z
N ILE A 1 18.66 -11.70 -13.78
CA ILE A 1 18.58 -10.97 -14.00
C ILE A 1 18.43 -10.58 -14.13
N VAL A 2 18.39 -10.82 -14.13
CA VAL A 2 18.25 -10.04 -14.39
C VAL A 2 18.12 -9.66 -14.78
N TYR A 3 18.13 -9.77 -14.98
CA TYR A 3 18.12 -9.04 -15.53
C TYR A 3 18.10 -8.40 -15.79
N ALA A 4 18.25 -8.77 -15.98
CA ALA A 4 18.34 -7.97 -16.34
C ALA A 4 18.24 -7.40 -16.61
N PHE A 5 18.16 -7.36 -16.85
CA PHE A 5 18.10 -6.58 -17.23
C PHE A 5 17.81 -6.01 -17.53
N ASN A 6 17.79 -6.11 -17.90
CA ASN A 6 17.53 -5.42 -18.32
C ASN A 6 17.15 -4.91 -18.51
N ASP A 7 16.99 -4.84 -18.78
CA ASP A 7 16.44 -4.30 -19.05
C ASP A 7 15.78 -3.77 -19.09
N LYS A 8 15.37 -3.71 -19.48
CA LYS A 8 14.58 -3.23 -19.54
C LYS A 8 13.60 -3.12 -19.58
N PRO A 9 13.48 -2.98 -19.75
CA PRO A 9 12.48 -2.86 -19.65
C PRO A 9 11.59 -2.91 -19.80
N ASP A 10 11.34 -3.07 -19.85
CA ASP A 10 10.58 -3.12 -19.81
C ASP A 10 9.97 -3.22 -19.58
N ALA A 11 9.90 -3.01 -19.38
CA ALA A 11 9.40 -3.09 -18.99
C ALA A 11 8.85 -3.52 -18.60
N ASN A 12 8.70 -3.36 -18.47
CA ASN A 12 8.08 -3.89 -18.03
C ASN A 12 7.37 -4.53 -18.39
N GLN A 13 7.38 -4.21 -18.79
CA GLN A 13 6.52 -4.98 -19.34
C GLN A 13 6.17 -6.31 -18.80
N GLY A 14 5.14 -6.86 -18.44
CA GLY A 14 4.90 -8.06 -17.70
C GLY A 14 5.85 -8.29 -16.55
N LYS A 15 6.74 -7.42 -16.38
CA LYS A 15 7.72 -7.48 -15.32
C LYS A 15 7.05 -7.12 -14.00
N LYS A 16 7.14 -8.01 -13.03
CA LYS A 16 6.58 -7.76 -11.73
C LYS A 16 7.39 -6.69 -11.02
N GLU A 17 6.71 -5.73 -10.47
CA GLU A 17 7.36 -4.68 -9.73
C GLU A 17 7.91 -5.20 -8.42
N VAL A 18 9.12 -4.79 -8.06
CA VAL A 18 9.72 -5.17 -6.79
C VAL A 18 9.12 -4.31 -5.69
N THR A 19 8.47 -4.96 -4.71
CA THR A 19 7.83 -4.27 -3.60
C THR A 19 8.50 -4.65 -2.29
N GLY A 20 8.29 -3.83 -1.26
CA GLY A 20 8.90 -4.05 0.04
C GLY A 20 10.38 -3.78 0.07
N ASN A 21 10.88 -2.97 -0.88
CA ASN A 21 12.31 -2.70 -1.03
C ASN A 21 12.73 -1.36 -0.43
N GLY A 22 11.91 -0.80 0.43
CA GLY A 22 12.24 0.46 1.11
C GLY A 22 11.63 1.69 0.48
N GLU A 23 10.75 1.52 -0.49
CA GLU A 23 10.10 2.64 -1.15
C GLU A 23 8.58 2.52 -1.07
N VAL A 24 7.90 3.67 -1.07
CA VAL A 24 6.44 3.70 -1.19
C VAL A 24 6.09 3.54 -2.67
N VAL A 25 5.24 2.58 -2.98
CA VAL A 25 4.92 2.21 -4.35
C VAL A 25 3.58 2.82 -4.76
N VAL A 26 3.56 3.55 -5.87
CA VAL A 26 2.31 4.10 -6.42
C VAL A 26 1.48 2.96 -6.98
N MET A 27 0.22 2.89 -6.57
CA MET A 27 -0.66 1.77 -6.92
C MET A 27 -1.86 2.25 -7.72
N ASP A 28 -2.17 1.55 -8.79
CA ASP A 28 -3.41 1.74 -9.55
C ASP A 28 -4.30 0.50 -9.36
N LYS A 29 -5.47 0.51 -10.02
CA LYS A 29 -6.43 -0.59 -9.90
C LYS A 29 -5.83 -1.91 -10.35
N GLU A 30 -5.12 -1.92 -11.48
CA GLU A 30 -4.59 -3.16 -12.02
C GLU A 30 -3.58 -3.80 -11.08
N MET A 31 -2.72 -2.98 -10.50
CA MET A 31 -1.76 -3.47 -9.52
C MET A 31 -2.47 -4.01 -8.28
N PHE A 32 -3.53 -3.33 -7.83
CA PHE A 32 -4.30 -3.78 -6.68
C PHE A 32 -4.91 -5.16 -6.95
N LEU A 33 -5.55 -5.34 -8.10
CA LEU A 33 -6.18 -6.61 -8.44
C LEU A 33 -5.15 -7.74 -8.54
N LYS A 34 -3.96 -7.42 -8.99
CA LYS A 34 -2.91 -8.41 -9.17
C LYS A 34 -2.16 -8.73 -7.89
N ASP A 35 -1.86 -7.72 -7.09
CA ASP A 35 -0.91 -7.88 -5.99
C ASP A 35 -1.57 -7.84 -4.61
N VAL A 36 -2.79 -7.36 -4.48
CA VAL A 36 -3.44 -7.22 -3.18
C VAL A 36 -4.68 -8.08 -3.08
N PHE A 37 -5.70 -7.79 -3.87
CA PHE A 37 -6.97 -8.52 -3.77
C PHE A 37 -7.77 -8.36 -5.05
N ASP A 38 -8.08 -9.49 -5.68
CA ASP A 38 -8.88 -9.47 -6.91
C ASP A 38 -10.36 -9.53 -6.56
N TYR A 39 -10.94 -8.36 -6.30
CA TYR A 39 -12.35 -8.26 -5.90
C TYR A 39 -13.31 -8.49 -7.08
N GLU A 40 -12.79 -8.55 -8.29
CA GLU A 40 -13.60 -8.89 -9.44
C GLU A 40 -13.87 -10.39 -9.53
N LYS A 41 -13.01 -11.21 -8.93
CA LYS A 41 -13.14 -12.66 -8.95
C LYS A 41 -13.59 -13.27 -7.64
N SER A 42 -13.43 -12.56 -6.52
CA SER A 42 -13.77 -13.10 -5.22
C SER A 42 -14.53 -12.06 -4.41
N LYS A 43 -15.58 -12.50 -3.71
CA LYS A 43 -16.33 -11.63 -2.81
C LYS A 43 -15.71 -11.59 -1.41
N GLU A 44 -14.97 -12.61 -1.05
CA GLU A 44 -14.34 -12.69 0.25
C GLU A 44 -12.90 -12.19 0.15
N TRP A 45 -12.48 -11.46 1.16
CA TRP A 45 -11.12 -10.93 1.20
C TRP A 45 -10.10 -12.05 1.15
N LYS A 46 -9.18 -11.96 0.20
CA LYS A 46 -8.05 -12.88 0.07
C LYS A 46 -6.84 -12.08 -0.36
N TYR A 47 -5.94 -11.85 0.59
CA TYR A 47 -4.74 -11.09 0.31
C TYR A 47 -3.78 -11.92 -0.53
N LYS A 48 -3.26 -11.32 -1.60
CA LYS A 48 -2.40 -12.00 -2.57
C LYS A 48 -0.92 -11.73 -2.36
N GLY A 49 -0.56 -10.83 -1.45
CA GLY A 49 0.83 -10.46 -1.24
C GLY A 49 1.60 -11.47 -0.42
N ASP A 50 2.91 -11.35 -0.44
CA ASP A 50 3.81 -12.21 0.31
C ASP A 50 4.35 -11.54 1.57
N LYS A 51 3.97 -10.29 1.81
CA LYS A 51 4.32 -9.51 2.99
C LYS A 51 3.10 -8.72 3.43
N PRO A 52 3.00 -8.39 4.73
CA PRO A 52 1.96 -7.45 5.14
C PRO A 52 2.13 -6.12 4.42
N ALA A 53 1.05 -5.36 4.32
CA ALA A 53 1.10 -4.13 3.54
C ALA A 53 0.31 -3.01 4.23
N ILE A 54 0.66 -1.78 3.87
CA ILE A 54 -0.13 -0.60 4.19
C ILE A 54 -0.48 0.07 2.87
N ILE A 55 -1.74 0.48 2.73
CA ILE A 55 -2.16 1.30 1.60
C ILE A 55 -2.54 2.67 2.14
N ASP A 56 -1.89 3.71 1.62
CA ASP A 56 -2.12 5.11 1.98
C ASP A 56 -3.01 5.73 0.89
N LEU A 57 -4.29 5.93 1.21
CA LEU A 57 -5.21 6.63 0.30
C LEU A 57 -5.15 8.11 0.58
N TYR A 58 -4.77 8.88 -0.42
CA TYR A 58 -4.45 10.30 -0.28
C TYR A 58 -4.94 11.10 -1.48
N ALA A 59 -4.83 12.43 -1.40
CA ALA A 59 -5.00 13.33 -2.52
C ALA A 59 -3.96 14.44 -2.44
N ASP A 60 -3.64 15.04 -3.58
CA ASP A 60 -2.63 16.11 -3.63
C ASP A 60 -3.05 17.34 -2.86
N TRP A 61 -4.35 17.62 -2.79
CA TRP A 61 -4.90 18.80 -2.11
C TRP A 61 -5.04 18.60 -0.60
N CYS A 62 -4.77 17.43 -0.09
CA CYS A 62 -5.02 17.07 1.31
C CYS A 62 -3.81 17.45 2.16
N GLY A 63 -3.99 18.43 3.07
CA GLY A 63 -2.91 18.89 3.95
C GLY A 63 -2.39 17.81 4.89
N PRO A 64 -3.28 17.13 5.64
CA PRO A 64 -2.81 16.03 6.52
C PRO A 64 -2.12 14.91 5.75
N CYS A 65 -2.52 14.65 4.51
CA CYS A 65 -1.84 13.64 3.69
C CYS A 65 -0.38 14.03 3.42
N ARG A 66 -0.15 15.33 3.16
CA ARG A 66 1.21 15.82 2.92
C ARG A 66 2.07 15.72 4.17
N GLN A 67 1.47 15.83 5.37
CA GLN A 67 2.21 15.67 6.61
C GLN A 67 2.62 14.22 6.84
N THR A 68 1.80 13.26 6.45
CA THR A 68 2.10 11.84 6.68
C THR A 68 2.95 11.22 5.57
N ALA A 69 3.03 11.85 4.40
CA ALA A 69 3.80 11.29 3.28
C ALA A 69 5.26 11.02 3.65
N PRO A 70 6.00 11.97 4.28
CA PRO A 70 7.38 11.67 4.66
C PRO A 70 7.47 10.57 5.72
N ILE A 71 6.47 10.46 6.60
CA ILE A 71 6.43 9.39 7.59
C ILE A 71 6.35 8.04 6.90
N MET A 72 5.49 7.91 5.90
CA MET A 72 5.36 6.66 5.15
C MET A 72 6.66 6.31 4.43
N LYS A 73 7.36 7.31 3.89
CA LYS A 73 8.66 7.07 3.25
C LYS A 73 9.68 6.54 4.24
N GLU A 74 9.72 7.11 5.45
CA GLU A 74 10.63 6.64 6.50
C GLU A 74 10.29 5.21 6.92
N LEU A 75 9.00 4.93 7.11
CA LEU A 75 8.57 3.59 7.50
C LEU A 75 8.89 2.57 6.42
N ALA A 76 8.73 2.94 5.15
CA ALA A 76 9.06 2.03 4.06
C ALA A 76 10.53 1.62 4.12
N LYS A 77 11.41 2.55 4.48
CA LYS A 77 12.84 2.26 4.61
C LYS A 77 13.13 1.41 5.85
N GLU A 78 12.52 1.77 6.98
CA GLU A 78 12.77 1.07 8.24
C GLU A 78 12.28 -0.38 8.20
N TYR A 79 11.20 -0.63 7.47
CA TYR A 79 10.61 -1.97 7.38
C TYR A 79 10.85 -2.62 6.02
N ALA A 80 11.88 -2.19 5.31
CA ALA A 80 12.22 -2.77 4.00
C ALA A 80 12.38 -4.28 4.14
N GLY A 81 11.75 -5.03 3.23
CA GLY A 81 11.77 -6.48 3.26
C GLY A 81 10.78 -7.11 4.21
N LYS A 82 10.15 -6.33 5.09
CA LYS A 82 9.20 -6.84 6.08
C LYS A 82 7.76 -6.51 5.75
N ILE A 83 7.51 -5.32 5.22
CA ILE A 83 6.19 -4.90 4.76
C ILE A 83 6.34 -4.16 3.43
N THR A 84 5.22 -3.98 2.75
CA THR A 84 5.14 -3.16 1.55
C THR A 84 4.22 -1.98 1.83
N ILE A 85 4.60 -0.78 1.44
CA ILE A 85 3.75 0.40 1.58
C ILE A 85 3.40 0.91 0.19
N TYR A 86 2.09 0.99 -0.07
CA TYR A 86 1.54 1.52 -1.32
C TYR A 86 0.87 2.84 -1.06
N LYS A 87 0.76 3.67 -2.09
CA LYS A 87 -0.08 4.87 -2.03
C LYS A 87 -1.03 4.91 -3.20
N VAL A 88 -2.27 5.32 -2.93
CA VAL A 88 -3.35 5.38 -3.89
C VAL A 88 -3.92 6.79 -3.90
N ASN A 89 -3.88 7.44 -5.05
CA ASN A 89 -4.46 8.77 -5.22
C ASN A 89 -5.96 8.60 -5.46
N VAL A 90 -6.79 9.09 -4.52
CA VAL A 90 -8.24 8.87 -4.58
C VAL A 90 -8.89 9.59 -5.74
N ASP A 91 -8.30 10.67 -6.24
CA ASP A 91 -8.85 11.39 -7.38
C ASP A 91 -8.63 10.65 -8.69
N LYS A 92 -7.55 9.86 -8.75
CA LYS A 92 -7.22 9.09 -9.94
C LYS A 92 -7.76 7.67 -9.88
N GLN A 93 -7.88 7.11 -8.69
CA GLN A 93 -8.30 5.71 -8.48
C GLN A 93 -9.61 5.69 -7.72
N LYS A 94 -10.68 6.16 -8.38
CA LYS A 94 -11.97 6.35 -7.72
C LYS A 94 -12.61 5.04 -7.31
N GLU A 95 -12.38 3.98 -8.07
CA GLU A 95 -12.94 2.68 -7.74
C GLU A 95 -12.30 2.10 -6.49
N LEU A 96 -10.99 2.25 -6.35
CA LEU A 96 -10.30 1.80 -5.13
C LEU A 96 -10.72 2.64 -3.93
N ALA A 97 -10.90 3.94 -4.12
CA ALA A 97 -11.37 4.80 -3.05
C ALA A 97 -12.76 4.35 -2.57
N ALA A 98 -13.64 3.98 -3.51
CA ALA A 98 -14.97 3.50 -3.16
C ALA A 98 -14.91 2.14 -2.47
N LEU A 99 -14.01 1.27 -2.91
CA LEU A 99 -13.85 -0.07 -2.31
C LEU A 99 -13.57 0.03 -0.81
N PHE A 100 -12.75 0.99 -0.41
CA PHE A 100 -12.38 1.17 1.00
C PHE A 100 -13.21 2.25 1.69
N ASN A 101 -14.23 2.78 1.00
CA ASN A 101 -15.08 3.84 1.56
C ASN A 101 -14.25 5.01 2.08
N ALA A 102 -13.36 5.51 1.22
CA ALA A 102 -12.43 6.58 1.57
C ALA A 102 -13.13 7.93 1.50
N THR A 103 -14.11 8.16 2.39
CA THR A 103 -14.86 9.42 2.46
C THR A 103 -14.06 10.52 3.13
N SER A 104 -13.06 10.16 3.91
CA SER A 104 -12.12 11.11 4.50
C SER A 104 -10.72 10.57 4.32
N ILE A 105 -9.75 11.46 4.14
CA ILE A 105 -8.35 11.09 3.91
C ILE A 105 -7.44 11.93 4.79
N PRO A 106 -6.24 11.44 5.11
CA PRO A 106 -5.69 10.16 4.65
C PRO A 106 -6.43 8.97 5.28
N LEU A 107 -6.52 7.88 4.53
CA LEU A 107 -7.04 6.63 5.03
C LEU A 107 -5.97 5.58 4.82
N PHE A 108 -5.59 4.89 5.90
CA PHE A 108 -4.58 3.85 5.83
C PHE A 108 -5.25 2.49 5.99
N VAL A 109 -4.94 1.57 5.09
CA VAL A 109 -5.42 0.20 5.16
C VAL A 109 -4.24 -0.67 5.60
N PHE A 110 -4.35 -1.26 6.78
CA PHE A 110 -3.31 -2.15 7.31
C PHE A 110 -3.69 -3.58 7.01
N ILE A 111 -2.90 -4.25 6.18
CA ILE A 111 -3.22 -5.56 5.63
C ILE A 111 -2.30 -6.61 6.23
N PRO A 112 -2.79 -7.45 7.15
CA PRO A 112 -1.98 -8.54 7.69
C PRO A 112 -1.92 -9.70 6.70
N MET A 113 -1.00 -10.61 6.91
CA MET A 113 -0.92 -11.81 6.08
C MET A 113 -2.15 -12.69 6.24
N LYS A 114 -2.73 -12.71 7.43
CA LYS A 114 -3.92 -13.51 7.72
C LYS A 114 -4.96 -12.63 8.38
N GLY A 115 -6.23 -12.87 8.04
CA GLY A 115 -7.34 -12.12 8.61
C GLY A 115 -7.65 -10.89 7.78
N ASP A 116 -8.54 -10.08 8.31
CA ASP A 116 -9.07 -8.92 7.57
C ASP A 116 -8.20 -7.70 7.78
N PRO A 117 -8.16 -6.81 6.79
CA PRO A 117 -7.46 -5.53 6.97
C PRO A 117 -8.17 -4.66 7.98
N GLN A 118 -7.40 -3.76 8.59
CA GLN A 118 -7.94 -2.74 9.49
C GLN A 118 -7.73 -1.36 8.88
N LEU A 119 -8.73 -0.50 9.08
CA LEU A 119 -8.70 0.87 8.55
C LEU A 119 -8.29 1.83 9.66
N PHE A 120 -7.44 2.78 9.33
CA PHE A 120 -7.01 3.84 10.22
C PHE A 120 -7.28 5.16 9.51
N ARG A 121 -8.23 5.95 10.05
CA ARG A 121 -8.65 7.20 9.43
C ARG A 121 -7.94 8.38 10.08
N GLY A 122 -7.43 9.28 9.24
CA GLY A 122 -6.78 10.49 9.68
C GLY A 122 -5.28 10.33 9.87
N ALA A 123 -4.63 11.45 10.20
CA ALA A 123 -3.18 11.49 10.36
C ALA A 123 -2.81 11.18 11.81
N ALA A 124 -1.66 10.54 11.98
CA ALA A 124 -1.10 10.25 13.30
C ALA A 124 0.41 10.46 13.23
N ASP A 125 1.08 10.28 14.36
CA ASP A 125 2.54 10.40 14.38
C ASP A 125 3.18 9.06 14.01
N LYS A 126 4.48 9.12 13.77
CA LYS A 126 5.23 7.95 13.33
C LYS A 126 5.17 6.81 14.35
N ALA A 127 5.24 7.15 15.64
CA ALA A 127 5.22 6.13 16.69
C ALA A 127 3.91 5.33 16.68
N THR A 128 2.79 5.99 16.40
CA THR A 128 1.50 5.32 16.31
C THR A 128 1.48 4.30 15.17
N TYR A 129 1.99 4.70 14.00
CA TYR A 129 2.07 3.77 12.87
C TYR A 129 3.02 2.61 13.13
N LYS A 130 4.16 2.88 13.76
CA LYS A 130 5.12 1.81 14.11
C LYS A 130 4.49 0.80 15.04
N LYS A 131 3.74 1.28 16.03
CA LYS A 131 3.08 0.39 16.98
C LYS A 131 2.08 -0.52 16.23
N ALA A 132 1.31 0.04 15.31
CA ALA A 132 0.36 -0.75 14.54
C ALA A 132 1.09 -1.78 13.65
N ILE A 133 2.18 -1.39 13.04
CA ILE A 133 2.97 -2.32 12.23
C ILE A 133 3.48 -3.47 13.10
N ASP A 134 4.10 -3.14 14.22
CA ASP A 134 4.75 -4.15 15.08
C ASP A 134 3.72 -5.07 15.73
N GLU A 135 2.57 -4.52 16.15
CA GLU A 135 1.61 -5.31 16.93
C GLU A 135 0.53 -5.96 16.08
N PHE A 136 0.22 -5.42 14.91
CA PHE A 136 -0.84 -5.97 14.06
C PHE A 136 -0.29 -6.64 12.80
N LEU A 137 0.66 -6.03 12.11
CA LEU A 137 1.15 -6.56 10.84
C LEU A 137 2.23 -7.64 11.02
N LEU A 138 3.14 -7.45 11.96
CA LEU A 138 4.32 -8.31 12.10
C LEU A 138 4.24 -9.30 13.26
N LYS A 139 3.12 -9.33 13.94
CA LYS A 139 3.01 -10.22 15.08
C LYS A 139 2.33 -11.55 14.79
#